data_ca2aa32a01b8cd42e6fcc83ca36d862c
#
_entry.id   ca2aa32a01b8cd42e6fcc83ca36d862c
#
_cell.length_a   1.000
_cell.length_b   1.000
_cell.length_c   1.000
_cell.angle_alpha   90.00
_cell.angle_beta   90.00
_cell.angle_gamma   90.00
#
_symmetry.space_group_name_H-M   'P 1'
#
loop_
_entity.id
_entity.type
_entity.pdbx_description
1 polymer ?
#
loop_
_entity_poly.entity_id
_entity_poly.type
_entity_poly.pdbx_seq_one_letter_code
_entity_poly.pdbx_strand_id
1 'polypeptide(L)'
;MNVEPFVMEIAGAVFLVQPLFQSTREYCRPYLTDKEPEYFITVMPENLIQEQQFLDREALEEGLKFRKFKEPFLERSVIQRRVANFLLSRNTLMLHGSTVSVDGLAYLFTAPCGTGQSTPTRLWRELFGQRAIMVNDDKPFLRLTSDAVLAYGSPWSGKHGLASNVCVPLKGICSLSRGKDNLIQAARKEDLMDLLLRQVYIPEDPALAQSVLVLLNRLAEYVPLWVMQCNKDPEAAKVAYSAMCFNSD
;
A
#
# COMPACT_ATOMS: atom_id res chain seq x y z
N MET A 1 31.44 4.47 -8.87
CA MET A 1 30.99 3.55 -9.93
C MET A 1 29.56 3.96 -10.25
N ASN A 2 29.27 4.29 -11.53
CA ASN A 2 27.88 4.56 -11.94
C ASN A 2 27.11 3.24 -11.87
N VAL A 3 26.06 3.22 -11.05
CA VAL A 3 25.12 2.10 -11.00
C VAL A 3 24.30 2.13 -12.30
N GLU A 4 24.11 0.98 -12.94
CA GLU A 4 23.32 0.90 -14.18
C GLU A 4 21.85 1.26 -13.91
N PRO A 5 21.22 2.08 -14.78
CA PRO A 5 19.80 2.34 -14.70
C PRO A 5 19.00 1.05 -14.96
N PHE A 6 17.77 1.04 -14.48
CA PHE A 6 16.85 -0.07 -14.73
C PHE A 6 15.43 0.42 -15.02
N VAL A 7 14.68 -0.39 -15.74
CA VAL A 7 13.27 -0.12 -16.04
C VAL A 7 12.40 -1.02 -15.18
N MET A 8 11.38 -0.44 -14.55
CA MET A 8 10.40 -1.18 -13.76
C MET A 8 8.97 -0.74 -14.09
N GLU A 9 8.03 -1.67 -13.95
CA GLU A 9 6.61 -1.40 -14.08
C GLU A 9 5.93 -1.49 -12.72
N ILE A 10 5.27 -0.40 -12.31
CA ILE A 10 4.51 -0.33 -11.05
C ILE A 10 3.10 0.15 -11.36
N ALA A 11 2.11 -0.62 -10.94
CA ALA A 11 0.70 -0.31 -11.16
C ALA A 11 0.41 0.10 -12.62
N GLY A 12 0.99 -0.62 -13.59
CA GLY A 12 0.78 -0.41 -15.01
C GLY A 12 1.39 0.88 -15.59
N ALA A 13 2.33 1.53 -14.88
CA ALA A 13 3.16 2.62 -15.40
C ALA A 13 4.64 2.21 -15.40
N VAL A 14 5.39 2.65 -16.40
CA VAL A 14 6.78 2.23 -16.64
C VAL A 14 7.74 3.37 -16.29
N PHE A 15 8.70 3.06 -15.42
CA PHE A 15 9.69 4.01 -14.88
C PHE A 15 11.11 3.62 -15.25
N LEU A 16 11.89 4.54 -15.81
CA LEU A 16 13.36 4.39 -15.88
C LEU A 16 13.94 5.00 -14.59
N VAL A 17 14.66 4.20 -13.84
CA VAL A 17 15.28 4.60 -12.58
C VAL A 17 16.79 4.62 -12.71
N GLN A 18 17.41 5.79 -12.42
CA GLN A 18 18.84 5.92 -12.22
C GLN A 18 19.11 5.94 -10.71
N PRO A 19 19.52 4.80 -10.11
CA PRO A 19 19.75 4.72 -8.68
C PRO A 19 21.18 5.08 -8.31
N LEU A 20 21.44 5.29 -7.01
CA LEU A 20 22.76 5.39 -6.41
C LEU A 20 23.31 4.03 -5.96
N PHE A 21 22.42 3.09 -5.63
CA PHE A 21 22.79 1.79 -5.06
C PHE A 21 22.28 0.61 -5.89
N GLN A 22 23.16 -0.34 -6.21
CA GLN A 22 22.84 -1.56 -6.93
C GLN A 22 21.77 -2.40 -6.22
N SER A 23 21.76 -2.38 -4.87
CA SER A 23 20.77 -3.09 -4.06
C SER A 23 19.33 -2.62 -4.28
N THR A 24 19.12 -1.43 -4.83
CA THR A 24 17.79 -0.91 -5.17
C THR A 24 17.22 -1.60 -6.41
N ARG A 25 18.06 -1.85 -7.43
CA ARG A 25 17.66 -2.67 -8.59
C ARG A 25 17.30 -4.10 -8.17
N GLU A 26 18.09 -4.71 -7.30
CA GLU A 26 17.80 -6.05 -6.78
C GLU A 26 16.48 -6.08 -5.99
N TYR A 27 16.24 -5.06 -5.18
CA TYR A 27 14.98 -4.90 -4.43
C TYR A 27 13.77 -4.79 -5.34
N CYS A 28 13.89 -4.11 -6.49
CA CYS A 28 12.84 -3.97 -7.48
C CYS A 28 12.76 -5.13 -8.47
N ARG A 29 13.60 -6.18 -8.35
CA ARG A 29 13.75 -7.27 -9.32
C ARG A 29 12.43 -7.90 -9.78
N PRO A 30 11.42 -8.17 -8.94
CA PRO A 30 10.15 -8.74 -9.37
C PRO A 30 9.31 -7.83 -10.28
N TYR A 31 9.68 -6.56 -10.37
CA TYR A 31 8.95 -5.52 -11.11
C TYR A 31 9.73 -5.01 -12.33
N LEU A 32 10.90 -5.57 -12.65
CA LEU A 32 11.67 -5.20 -13.84
C LEU A 32 10.92 -5.56 -15.11
N THR A 33 11.07 -4.72 -16.14
CA THR A 33 10.41 -4.88 -17.45
C THR A 33 11.29 -4.35 -18.57
N ASP A 34 11.04 -4.81 -19.80
CA ASP A 34 11.70 -4.31 -21.03
C ASP A 34 10.81 -3.30 -21.80
N LYS A 35 9.69 -2.86 -21.19
CA LYS A 35 8.78 -1.88 -21.80
C LYS A 35 9.42 -0.50 -21.87
N GLU A 36 8.98 0.32 -22.83
CA GLU A 36 9.41 1.71 -22.94
C GLU A 36 8.98 2.55 -21.72
N PRO A 37 9.90 3.30 -21.10
CA PRO A 37 9.61 4.07 -19.92
C PRO A 37 8.79 5.33 -20.24
N GLU A 38 7.80 5.62 -19.38
CA GLU A 38 6.95 6.80 -19.45
C GLU A 38 7.47 7.94 -18.54
N TYR A 39 8.23 7.58 -17.52
CA TYR A 39 8.71 8.53 -16.51
C TYR A 39 10.13 8.20 -16.05
N PHE A 40 10.92 9.25 -15.77
CA PHE A 40 12.33 9.15 -15.42
C PHE A 40 12.55 9.56 -13.97
N ILE A 41 13.20 8.70 -13.20
CA ILE A 41 13.54 8.95 -11.79
C ILE A 41 15.06 8.89 -11.65
N THR A 42 15.70 10.02 -11.43
CA THR A 42 17.13 10.10 -11.09
C THR A 42 17.27 10.45 -9.62
N VAL A 43 17.91 9.59 -8.83
CA VAL A 43 18.17 9.87 -7.42
C VAL A 43 19.55 10.48 -7.27
N MET A 44 19.62 11.59 -6.53
CA MET A 44 20.86 12.32 -6.21
C MET A 44 21.13 12.23 -4.70
N PRO A 45 22.38 12.35 -4.27
CA PRO A 45 22.76 12.28 -2.84
C PRO A 45 21.95 13.25 -1.95
N GLU A 46 21.65 14.45 -2.46
CA GLU A 46 20.86 15.47 -1.77
C GLU A 46 19.44 14.99 -1.47
N ASN A 47 18.89 14.14 -2.33
CA ASN A 47 17.55 13.58 -2.10
C ASN A 47 17.50 12.67 -0.87
N LEU A 48 18.59 12.00 -0.53
CA LEU A 48 18.67 11.15 0.66
C LEU A 48 18.61 11.99 1.94
N ILE A 49 19.28 13.16 1.91
CA ILE A 49 19.27 14.10 3.04
C ILE A 49 17.87 14.66 3.25
N GLN A 50 17.22 15.09 2.15
CA GLN A 50 15.84 15.59 2.17
C GLN A 50 14.87 14.52 2.67
N GLU A 51 15.07 13.26 2.24
CA GLU A 51 14.25 12.13 2.65
C GLU A 51 14.37 11.83 4.15
N GLN A 52 15.60 11.85 4.70
CA GLN A 52 15.80 11.70 6.14
C GLN A 52 15.08 12.81 6.92
N GLN A 53 15.18 14.06 6.46
CA GLN A 53 14.48 15.19 7.09
C GLN A 53 12.97 15.07 7.03
N PHE A 54 12.45 14.54 5.92
CA PHE A 54 11.01 14.28 5.79
C PHE A 54 10.54 13.21 6.79
N LEU A 55 11.24 12.08 6.87
CA LEU A 55 10.92 11.01 7.83
C LEU A 55 11.06 11.45 9.29
N ASP A 56 11.99 12.35 9.58
CA ASP A 56 12.15 12.94 10.91
C ASP A 56 10.96 13.86 11.26
N ARG A 57 10.40 14.62 10.28
CA ARG A 57 9.18 15.42 10.49
C ARG A 57 7.96 14.52 10.72
N GLU A 58 7.76 13.50 9.89
CA GLU A 58 6.68 12.52 10.09
C GLU A 58 6.76 11.87 11.49
N ALA A 59 7.96 11.45 11.90
CA ALA A 59 8.16 10.87 13.23
C ALA A 59 7.80 11.86 14.36
N LEU A 60 8.13 13.15 14.19
CA LEU A 60 7.78 14.19 15.16
C LEU A 60 6.26 14.39 15.26
N GLU A 61 5.57 14.44 14.13
CA GLU A 61 4.10 14.61 14.06
C GLU A 61 3.37 13.41 14.68
N GLU A 62 3.92 12.20 14.51
CA GLU A 62 3.36 10.97 15.10
C GLU A 62 3.82 10.72 16.54
N GLY A 63 4.67 11.58 17.11
CA GLY A 63 5.23 11.41 18.47
C GLY A 63 6.19 10.23 18.60
N LEU A 64 6.81 9.83 17.49
CA LEU A 64 7.78 8.74 17.42
C LEU A 64 9.22 9.24 17.65
N LYS A 65 10.11 8.31 17.99
CA LYS A 65 11.54 8.62 18.12
C LYS A 65 12.21 8.75 16.75
N PHE A 66 13.07 9.76 16.61
CA PHE A 66 13.92 9.89 15.43
C PHE A 66 14.77 8.65 15.21
N ARG A 67 14.88 8.26 13.94
CA ARG A 67 15.65 7.10 13.52
C ARG A 67 16.54 7.47 12.33
N LYS A 68 17.84 7.21 12.44
CA LYS A 68 18.72 7.31 11.29
C LYS A 68 18.55 6.08 10.40
N PHE A 69 18.14 6.31 9.16
CA PHE A 69 17.97 5.26 8.17
C PHE A 69 19.25 5.06 7.35
N LYS A 70 19.42 3.84 6.82
CA LYS A 70 20.51 3.54 5.87
C LYS A 70 20.20 4.18 4.51
N GLU A 71 21.22 4.67 3.81
CA GLU A 71 21.08 5.33 2.52
C GLU A 71 20.31 4.51 1.47
N PRO A 72 20.52 3.18 1.30
CA PRO A 72 19.70 2.41 0.37
C PRO A 72 18.21 2.34 0.72
N PHE A 73 17.85 2.48 2.00
CA PHE A 73 16.46 2.60 2.42
C PHE A 73 15.89 3.97 2.02
N LEU A 74 16.65 5.04 2.30
CA LEU A 74 16.25 6.41 1.92
C LEU A 74 16.05 6.53 0.40
N GLU A 75 16.96 5.95 -0.40
CA GLU A 75 16.81 5.91 -1.86
C GLU A 75 15.50 5.24 -2.29
N ARG A 76 15.20 4.06 -1.74
CA ARG A 76 13.94 3.34 -2.05
C ARG A 76 12.71 4.15 -1.66
N SER A 77 12.78 4.89 -0.57
CA SER A 77 11.71 5.78 -0.11
C SER A 77 11.53 6.97 -1.05
N VAL A 78 12.62 7.61 -1.51
CA VAL A 78 12.58 8.65 -2.55
C VAL A 78 11.90 8.15 -3.82
N ILE A 79 12.31 6.98 -4.31
CA ILE A 79 11.74 6.38 -5.52
C ILE A 79 10.25 6.09 -5.31
N GLN A 80 9.87 5.50 -4.16
CA GLN A 80 8.48 5.22 -3.81
C GLN A 80 7.61 6.47 -3.91
N ARG A 81 8.03 7.58 -3.32
CA ARG A 81 7.25 8.82 -3.34
C ARG A 81 7.13 9.41 -4.73
N ARG A 82 8.19 9.38 -5.54
CA ARG A 82 8.14 9.85 -6.93
C ARG A 82 7.21 8.99 -7.79
N VAL A 83 7.24 7.67 -7.59
CA VAL A 83 6.29 6.74 -8.22
C VAL A 83 4.86 7.06 -7.78
N ALA A 84 4.62 7.22 -6.47
CA ALA A 84 3.30 7.54 -5.94
C ALA A 84 2.77 8.87 -6.49
N ASN A 85 3.60 9.93 -6.53
CA ASN A 85 3.23 11.23 -7.11
C ASN A 85 2.84 11.13 -8.58
N PHE A 86 3.62 10.42 -9.40
CA PHE A 86 3.29 10.20 -10.81
C PHE A 86 1.97 9.44 -10.97
N LEU A 87 1.76 8.40 -10.16
CA LEU A 87 0.59 7.53 -10.25
C LEU A 87 -0.72 8.23 -9.88
N LEU A 88 -0.69 9.36 -9.17
CA LEU A 88 -1.89 10.19 -8.96
C LEU A 88 -2.50 10.66 -10.28
N SER A 89 -1.69 11.01 -11.30
CA SER A 89 -2.16 11.35 -12.64
C SER A 89 -2.86 10.18 -13.36
N ARG A 90 -2.69 8.97 -12.83
CA ARG A 90 -3.31 7.71 -13.29
C ARG A 90 -4.42 7.23 -12.35
N ASN A 91 -5.02 8.15 -11.57
CA ASN A 91 -6.05 7.84 -10.57
C ASN A 91 -5.64 6.73 -9.59
N THR A 92 -4.38 6.71 -9.17
CA THR A 92 -3.84 5.64 -8.34
C THR A 92 -3.34 6.20 -7.02
N LEU A 93 -3.88 5.69 -5.92
CA LEU A 93 -3.50 6.01 -4.55
C LEU A 93 -2.48 4.99 -4.02
N MET A 94 -1.58 5.42 -3.14
CA MET A 94 -0.80 4.53 -2.29
C MET A 94 -1.39 4.55 -0.88
N LEU A 95 -1.77 3.39 -0.37
CA LEU A 95 -2.39 3.26 0.95
C LEU A 95 -1.52 2.41 1.88
N HIS A 96 -1.44 2.78 3.15
CA HIS A 96 -0.80 1.94 4.16
C HIS A 96 -1.78 0.87 4.65
N GLY A 97 -1.47 -0.38 4.36
CA GLY A 97 -2.31 -1.52 4.73
C GLY A 97 -1.76 -2.82 4.19
N SER A 98 -2.27 -3.91 4.71
CA SER A 98 -1.93 -5.27 4.28
C SER A 98 -3.03 -5.80 3.38
N THR A 99 -2.67 -6.21 2.15
CA THR A 99 -3.61 -6.63 1.11
C THR A 99 -3.33 -8.06 0.67
N VAL A 100 -4.33 -8.91 0.81
CA VAL A 100 -4.33 -10.30 0.34
C VAL A 100 -5.42 -10.51 -0.70
N SER A 101 -5.14 -11.29 -1.73
CA SER A 101 -6.19 -11.75 -2.64
C SER A 101 -6.56 -13.19 -2.33
N VAL A 102 -7.85 -13.51 -2.45
CA VAL A 102 -8.38 -14.88 -2.41
C VAL A 102 -9.24 -15.07 -3.63
N ASP A 103 -8.98 -16.12 -4.40
CA ASP A 103 -9.69 -16.44 -5.65
C ASP A 103 -9.76 -15.26 -6.64
N GLY A 104 -8.69 -14.48 -6.73
CA GLY A 104 -8.58 -13.34 -7.65
C GLY A 104 -9.26 -12.05 -7.20
N LEU A 105 -9.78 -11.96 -5.98
CA LEU A 105 -10.33 -10.74 -5.39
C LEU A 105 -9.48 -10.28 -4.20
N ALA A 106 -9.11 -9.01 -4.16
CA ALA A 106 -8.29 -8.43 -3.11
C ALA A 106 -9.12 -7.89 -1.95
N TYR A 107 -8.57 -8.01 -0.76
CA TYR A 107 -9.09 -7.49 0.50
C TYR A 107 -7.99 -6.75 1.22
N LEU A 108 -8.22 -5.48 1.54
CA LEU A 108 -7.26 -4.62 2.21
C LEU A 108 -7.62 -4.47 3.68
N PHE A 109 -6.66 -4.74 4.54
CA PHE A 109 -6.77 -4.53 5.99
C PHE A 109 -5.88 -3.36 6.39
N THR A 110 -6.48 -2.37 7.05
CA THR A 110 -5.77 -1.19 7.55
C THR A 110 -6.13 -0.94 9.01
N ALA A 111 -5.30 -0.19 9.71
CA ALA A 111 -5.51 0.13 11.13
C ALA A 111 -4.59 1.28 11.56
N PRO A 112 -4.85 1.93 12.68
CA PRO A 112 -3.87 2.81 13.30
C PRO A 112 -2.54 2.10 13.55
N CYS A 113 -1.43 2.83 13.48
CA CYS A 113 -0.08 2.30 13.64
C CYS A 113 0.04 1.38 14.87
N GLY A 114 0.72 0.24 14.72
CA GLY A 114 0.95 -0.72 15.81
C GLY A 114 -0.24 -1.63 16.17
N THR A 115 -1.37 -1.55 15.48
CA THR A 115 -2.54 -2.43 15.75
C THR A 115 -2.36 -3.86 15.25
N GLY A 116 -1.51 -4.10 14.23
CA GLY A 116 -1.23 -5.45 13.72
C GLY A 116 -1.94 -5.75 12.41
N GLN A 117 -1.84 -4.87 11.45
CA GLN A 117 -2.46 -4.96 10.10
C GLN A 117 -2.13 -6.26 9.33
N SER A 118 -0.92 -6.79 9.49
CA SER A 118 -0.49 -8.04 8.81
C SER A 118 -1.05 -9.33 9.46
N THR A 119 -1.71 -9.25 10.60
CA THR A 119 -2.25 -10.44 11.27
C THR A 119 -3.40 -11.07 10.48
N PRO A 120 -4.43 -10.33 10.05
CA PRO A 120 -5.52 -10.90 9.24
C PRO A 120 -5.03 -11.52 7.94
N THR A 121 -4.14 -10.86 7.19
CA THR A 121 -3.62 -11.40 5.94
C THR A 121 -2.78 -12.67 6.14
N ARG A 122 -2.06 -12.78 7.26
CA ARG A 122 -1.39 -14.02 7.65
C ARG A 122 -2.42 -15.13 7.92
N LEU A 123 -3.45 -14.86 8.73
CA LEU A 123 -4.50 -15.83 9.03
C LEU A 123 -5.28 -16.26 7.77
N TRP A 124 -5.53 -15.34 6.83
CA TRP A 124 -6.14 -15.69 5.56
C TRP A 124 -5.26 -16.58 4.70
N ARG A 125 -3.96 -16.34 4.65
CA ARG A 125 -3.01 -17.21 3.94
C ARG A 125 -2.92 -18.60 4.58
N GLU A 126 -2.99 -18.69 5.90
CA GLU A 126 -3.05 -19.96 6.62
C GLU A 126 -4.36 -20.71 6.33
N LEU A 127 -5.49 -20.01 6.28
CA LEU A 127 -6.81 -20.59 6.02
C LEU A 127 -6.99 -21.06 4.58
N PHE A 128 -6.57 -20.24 3.61
CA PHE A 128 -6.86 -20.47 2.18
C PHE A 128 -5.69 -21.11 1.41
N GLY A 129 -4.51 -21.20 2.01
CA GLY A 129 -3.34 -21.81 1.39
C GLY A 129 -2.99 -21.20 0.04
N GLN A 130 -2.90 -22.02 -1.00
CA GLN A 130 -2.55 -21.59 -2.37
C GLN A 130 -3.58 -20.67 -3.05
N ARG A 131 -4.81 -20.62 -2.54
CA ARG A 131 -5.85 -19.70 -3.04
C ARG A 131 -5.59 -18.26 -2.62
N ALA A 132 -4.77 -18.07 -1.57
CA ALA A 132 -4.44 -16.74 -1.04
C ALA A 132 -3.08 -16.27 -1.55
N ILE A 133 -3.07 -15.14 -2.26
CA ILE A 133 -1.86 -14.48 -2.75
C ILE A 133 -1.67 -13.17 -2.01
N MET A 134 -0.48 -12.97 -1.44
CA MET A 134 -0.15 -11.68 -0.82
C MET A 134 0.07 -10.63 -1.90
N VAL A 135 -0.82 -9.65 -2.00
CA VAL A 135 -0.68 -8.53 -2.94
C VAL A 135 0.42 -7.60 -2.45
N ASN A 136 0.28 -7.10 -1.21
CA ASN A 136 1.32 -6.27 -0.57
C ASN A 136 1.05 -6.16 0.94
N ASP A 137 2.10 -6.24 1.78
CA ASP A 137 1.95 -6.19 3.25
C ASP A 137 2.16 -4.81 3.88
N ASP A 138 2.37 -3.76 3.06
CA ASP A 138 2.63 -2.41 3.61
C ASP A 138 2.08 -1.28 2.73
N LYS A 139 2.46 -1.22 1.46
CA LYS A 139 2.18 -0.08 0.57
C LYS A 139 1.61 -0.55 -0.79
N PRO A 140 0.39 -1.14 -0.81
CA PRO A 140 -0.31 -1.42 -2.06
C PRO A 140 -0.66 -0.14 -2.80
N PHE A 141 -0.72 -0.23 -4.13
CA PHE A 141 -1.30 0.82 -4.96
C PHE A 141 -2.74 0.45 -5.35
N LEU A 142 -3.63 1.43 -5.27
CA LEU A 142 -5.05 1.26 -5.58
C LEU A 142 -5.41 2.19 -6.74
N ARG A 143 -5.69 1.61 -7.92
CA ARG A 143 -6.11 2.38 -9.10
C ARG A 143 -7.62 2.38 -9.24
N LEU A 144 -8.20 3.57 -9.33
CA LEU A 144 -9.62 3.76 -9.63
C LEU A 144 -9.79 3.82 -11.15
N THR A 145 -10.55 2.88 -11.70
CA THR A 145 -11.00 2.87 -13.09
C THR A 145 -12.44 3.37 -13.21
N SER A 146 -13.05 3.28 -14.39
CA SER A 146 -14.50 3.52 -14.57
C SER A 146 -15.36 2.51 -13.84
N ASP A 147 -14.90 1.26 -13.76
CA ASP A 147 -15.73 0.11 -13.42
C ASP A 147 -15.30 -0.62 -12.15
N ALA A 148 -14.08 -0.38 -11.68
CA ALA A 148 -13.51 -1.09 -10.53
C ALA A 148 -12.39 -0.31 -9.85
N VAL A 149 -12.04 -0.75 -8.66
CA VAL A 149 -10.77 -0.40 -8.02
C VAL A 149 -9.84 -1.61 -8.10
N LEU A 150 -8.64 -1.40 -8.64
CA LEU A 150 -7.62 -2.44 -8.80
C LEU A 150 -6.52 -2.29 -7.76
N ALA A 151 -6.21 -3.36 -7.05
CA ALA A 151 -5.10 -3.43 -6.11
C ALA A 151 -3.86 -4.01 -6.79
N TYR A 152 -2.75 -3.31 -6.66
CA TYR A 152 -1.45 -3.70 -7.21
C TYR A 152 -0.44 -3.96 -6.11
N GLY A 153 0.36 -5.00 -6.31
CA GLY A 153 1.57 -5.18 -5.52
C GLY A 153 2.66 -4.15 -5.87
N SER A 154 3.58 -3.97 -4.95
CA SER A 154 4.72 -3.08 -5.12
C SER A 154 5.96 -3.63 -4.41
N PRO A 155 7.18 -3.21 -4.75
CA PRO A 155 8.36 -3.66 -4.01
C PRO A 155 8.35 -3.20 -2.54
N TRP A 156 7.66 -2.11 -2.22
CA TRP A 156 7.56 -1.55 -0.86
C TRP A 156 6.56 -2.33 -0.01
N SER A 157 7.01 -3.47 0.52
CA SER A 157 6.19 -4.48 1.20
C SER A 157 6.51 -4.65 2.69
N GLY A 158 7.12 -3.64 3.29
CA GLY A 158 7.44 -3.64 4.71
C GLY A 158 8.53 -4.66 5.11
N LYS A 159 8.61 -4.94 6.41
CA LYS A 159 9.72 -5.73 7.00
C LYS A 159 9.73 -7.21 6.61
N HIS A 160 8.60 -7.75 6.18
CA HIS A 160 8.48 -9.17 5.84
C HIS A 160 8.71 -9.47 4.36
N GLY A 161 8.81 -8.45 3.52
CA GLY A 161 9.04 -8.60 2.09
C GLY A 161 7.90 -9.34 1.36
N LEU A 162 6.69 -9.29 1.89
CA LEU A 162 5.55 -10.04 1.36
C LEU A 162 4.80 -9.19 0.33
N ALA A 163 5.14 -9.38 -0.92
CA ALA A 163 4.42 -8.80 -2.06
C ALA A 163 4.53 -9.70 -3.29
N SER A 164 3.56 -9.58 -4.17
CA SER A 164 3.58 -10.20 -5.50
C SER A 164 3.33 -9.15 -6.56
N ASN A 165 3.96 -9.29 -7.72
CA ASN A 165 3.69 -8.43 -8.87
C ASN A 165 2.38 -8.87 -9.54
N VAL A 166 1.27 -8.48 -8.94
CA VAL A 166 -0.10 -8.84 -9.39
C VAL A 166 -0.99 -7.60 -9.42
N CYS A 167 -2.04 -7.69 -10.24
CA CYS A 167 -3.12 -6.73 -10.33
C CYS A 167 -4.44 -7.49 -10.17
N VAL A 168 -5.23 -7.13 -9.15
CA VAL A 168 -6.49 -7.82 -8.83
C VAL A 168 -7.57 -6.83 -8.40
N PRO A 169 -8.86 -7.07 -8.71
CA PRO A 169 -9.96 -6.21 -8.24
C PRO A 169 -10.02 -6.16 -6.71
N LEU A 170 -10.18 -4.95 -6.15
CA LEU A 170 -10.37 -4.73 -4.73
C LEU A 170 -11.84 -4.91 -4.36
N LYS A 171 -12.14 -5.90 -3.51
CA LYS A 171 -13.50 -6.25 -3.08
C LYS A 171 -13.93 -5.52 -1.81
N GLY A 172 -12.98 -5.15 -0.94
CA GLY A 172 -13.32 -4.47 0.31
C GLY A 172 -12.12 -3.95 1.06
N ILE A 173 -12.37 -2.94 1.89
CA ILE A 173 -11.41 -2.36 2.84
C ILE A 173 -11.94 -2.57 4.24
N CYS A 174 -11.13 -3.15 5.12
CA CYS A 174 -11.48 -3.43 6.50
C CYS A 174 -10.55 -2.68 7.47
N SER A 175 -11.14 -1.83 8.30
CA SER A 175 -10.46 -1.21 9.43
C SER A 175 -10.46 -2.13 10.64
N LEU A 176 -9.29 -2.27 11.28
CA LEU A 176 -9.09 -3.20 12.37
C LEU A 176 -8.94 -2.50 13.71
N SER A 177 -9.51 -3.10 14.74
CA SER A 177 -9.24 -2.80 16.14
C SER A 177 -8.98 -4.10 16.92
N ARG A 178 -8.26 -4.00 18.04
CA ARG A 178 -8.04 -5.15 18.92
C ARG A 178 -9.24 -5.41 19.81
N GLY A 179 -9.62 -6.67 19.95
CA GLY A 179 -10.69 -7.11 20.83
C GLY A 179 -10.54 -8.54 21.28
N LYS A 180 -11.38 -8.97 22.21
CA LYS A 180 -11.45 -10.37 22.66
C LYS A 180 -12.24 -11.21 21.67
N ASP A 181 -13.30 -10.64 21.13
CA ASP A 181 -14.22 -11.30 20.19
C ASP A 181 -13.94 -10.86 18.75
N ASN A 182 -14.30 -11.71 17.80
CA ASN A 182 -14.20 -11.43 16.37
C ASN A 182 -15.54 -10.93 15.85
N LEU A 183 -15.70 -9.62 15.74
CA LEU A 183 -16.91 -8.95 15.31
C LEU A 183 -16.61 -8.06 14.11
N ILE A 184 -17.35 -8.24 13.01
CA ILE A 184 -17.25 -7.42 11.79
C ILE A 184 -18.60 -6.88 11.41
N GLN A 185 -18.63 -5.64 10.94
CA GLN A 185 -19.84 -5.00 10.40
C GLN A 185 -19.49 -4.08 9.23
N ALA A 186 -20.45 -3.84 8.36
CA ALA A 186 -20.32 -2.83 7.33
C ALA A 186 -20.18 -1.45 7.97
N ALA A 187 -19.34 -0.62 7.38
CA ALA A 187 -19.10 0.75 7.83
C ALA A 187 -19.53 1.75 6.75
N ARG A 188 -20.01 2.91 7.19
CA ARG A 188 -20.26 4.00 6.27
C ARG A 188 -18.95 4.73 5.97
N LYS A 189 -18.89 5.43 4.86
CA LYS A 189 -17.77 6.25 4.45
C LYS A 189 -17.34 7.24 5.54
N GLU A 190 -18.31 7.92 6.16
CA GLU A 190 -18.07 8.93 7.19
C GLU A 190 -17.36 8.35 8.41
N ASP A 191 -17.61 7.09 8.72
CA ASP A 191 -17.05 6.40 9.89
C ASP A 191 -15.56 6.06 9.70
N LEU A 192 -15.08 5.94 8.46
CA LEU A 192 -13.70 5.54 8.14
C LEU A 192 -12.85 6.60 7.44
N MET A 193 -13.42 7.72 7.00
CA MET A 193 -12.68 8.72 6.24
C MET A 193 -11.45 9.26 6.98
N ASP A 194 -11.58 9.57 8.27
CA ASP A 194 -10.46 10.05 9.08
C ASP A 194 -9.31 9.02 9.20
N LEU A 195 -9.66 7.73 9.28
CA LEU A 195 -8.65 6.67 9.28
C LEU A 195 -7.98 6.58 7.92
N LEU A 196 -8.75 6.53 6.84
CA LEU A 196 -8.22 6.41 5.49
C LEU A 196 -7.31 7.59 5.12
N LEU A 197 -7.65 8.81 5.57
CA LEU A 197 -6.81 10.01 5.42
C LEU A 197 -5.46 9.86 6.11
N ARG A 198 -5.40 9.19 7.26
CA ARG A 198 -4.14 8.94 7.99
C ARG A 198 -3.34 7.78 7.38
N GLN A 199 -3.94 6.96 6.53
CA GLN A 199 -3.29 5.80 5.93
C GLN A 199 -2.92 6.01 4.46
N VAL A 200 -3.49 7.02 3.80
CA VAL A 200 -3.14 7.36 2.42
C VAL A 200 -1.88 8.23 2.39
N TYR A 201 -1.00 7.98 1.42
CA TYR A 201 0.12 8.88 1.18
C TYR A 201 -0.37 10.21 0.61
N ILE A 202 -0.02 11.30 1.26
CA ILE A 202 -0.34 12.67 0.85
C ILE A 202 0.97 13.38 0.45
N PRO A 203 1.12 13.82 -0.81
CA PRO A 203 2.28 14.61 -1.25
C PRO A 203 2.37 15.98 -0.56
N GLU A 204 3.59 16.52 -0.47
CA GLU A 204 3.82 17.90 0.01
C GLU A 204 3.28 18.96 -0.99
N ASP A 205 3.16 18.63 -2.28
CA ASP A 205 2.56 19.51 -3.30
C ASP A 205 1.05 19.65 -3.07
N PRO A 206 0.52 20.88 -2.83
CA PRO A 206 -0.89 21.08 -2.52
C PRO A 206 -1.85 20.64 -3.64
N ALA A 207 -1.45 20.75 -4.91
CA ALA A 207 -2.29 20.34 -6.04
C ALA A 207 -2.41 18.81 -6.10
N LEU A 208 -1.31 18.11 -5.86
CA LEU A 208 -1.32 16.64 -5.75
C LEU A 208 -2.08 16.18 -4.50
N ALA A 209 -1.91 16.86 -3.36
CA ALA A 209 -2.65 16.57 -2.14
C ALA A 209 -4.17 16.70 -2.34
N GLN A 210 -4.62 17.73 -3.05
CA GLN A 210 -6.04 17.88 -3.40
C GLN A 210 -6.53 16.70 -4.25
N SER A 211 -5.72 16.23 -5.21
CA SER A 211 -6.06 15.06 -6.02
C SER A 211 -6.23 13.81 -5.18
N VAL A 212 -5.40 13.63 -4.15
CA VAL A 212 -5.54 12.50 -3.19
C VAL A 212 -6.89 12.53 -2.50
N LEU A 213 -7.33 13.71 -2.01
CA LEU A 213 -8.63 13.85 -1.32
C LEU A 213 -9.81 13.47 -2.23
N VAL A 214 -9.77 13.91 -3.50
CA VAL A 214 -10.80 13.56 -4.49
C VAL A 214 -10.82 12.05 -4.76
N LEU A 215 -9.66 11.45 -4.97
CA LEU A 215 -9.55 10.01 -5.24
C LEU A 215 -9.94 9.16 -4.03
N LEU A 216 -9.55 9.59 -2.82
CA LEU A 216 -9.89 8.88 -1.58
C LEU A 216 -11.41 8.89 -1.33
N ASN A 217 -12.05 10.03 -1.59
CA ASN A 217 -13.50 10.15 -1.50
C ASN A 217 -14.19 9.19 -2.46
N ARG A 218 -13.74 9.12 -3.72
CA ARG A 218 -14.25 8.18 -4.72
C ARG A 218 -13.98 6.73 -4.32
N LEU A 219 -12.76 6.41 -3.84
CA LEU A 219 -12.43 5.07 -3.34
C LEU A 219 -13.45 4.58 -2.31
N ALA A 220 -13.77 5.44 -1.33
CA ALA A 220 -14.72 5.12 -0.25
C ALA A 220 -16.19 5.04 -0.72
N GLU A 221 -16.51 5.53 -1.92
CA GLU A 221 -17.83 5.38 -2.56
C GLU A 221 -17.95 4.07 -3.38
N TYR A 222 -16.83 3.63 -3.98
CA TYR A 222 -16.82 2.47 -4.87
C TYR A 222 -16.55 1.15 -4.18
N VAL A 223 -15.82 1.17 -3.04
CA VAL A 223 -15.38 -0.05 -2.37
C VAL A 223 -16.12 -0.22 -1.05
N PRO A 224 -16.74 -1.38 -0.79
CA PRO A 224 -17.36 -1.70 0.48
C PRO A 224 -16.38 -1.53 1.64
N LEU A 225 -16.82 -0.83 2.68
CA LEU A 225 -16.03 -0.53 3.87
C LEU A 225 -16.52 -1.34 5.06
N TRP A 226 -15.58 -1.82 5.85
CA TRP A 226 -15.83 -2.68 7.01
C TRP A 226 -15.05 -2.21 8.23
N VAL A 227 -15.60 -2.42 9.41
CA VAL A 227 -14.90 -2.31 10.68
C VAL A 227 -14.90 -3.67 11.36
N MET A 228 -13.74 -4.08 11.86
CA MET A 228 -13.59 -5.35 12.54
C MET A 228 -12.83 -5.18 13.86
N GLN A 229 -13.46 -5.62 14.93
CA GLN A 229 -12.76 -5.92 16.18
C GLN A 229 -12.34 -7.38 16.12
N CYS A 230 -11.06 -7.66 16.38
CA CYS A 230 -10.57 -9.04 16.28
C CYS A 230 -9.44 -9.34 17.26
N ASN A 231 -9.30 -10.63 17.54
CA ASN A 231 -8.16 -11.23 18.19
C ASN A 231 -7.22 -11.89 17.15
N LYS A 232 -6.33 -12.79 17.60
CA LYS A 232 -5.35 -13.48 16.73
C LYS A 232 -5.75 -14.92 16.39
N ASP A 233 -6.95 -15.33 16.75
CA ASP A 233 -7.42 -16.70 16.53
C ASP A 233 -7.74 -16.94 15.04
N PRO A 234 -7.55 -18.15 14.51
CA PRO A 234 -7.89 -18.48 13.12
C PRO A 234 -9.35 -18.20 12.75
N GLU A 235 -10.26 -18.21 13.72
CA GLU A 235 -11.67 -17.88 13.52
C GLU A 235 -11.89 -16.45 13.00
N ALA A 236 -11.00 -15.51 13.37
CA ALA A 236 -11.03 -14.14 12.85
C ALA A 236 -11.01 -14.09 11.30
N ALA A 237 -10.25 -15.00 10.67
CA ALA A 237 -10.19 -15.07 9.21
C ALA A 237 -11.52 -15.50 8.59
N LYS A 238 -12.21 -16.48 9.18
CA LYS A 238 -13.49 -16.97 8.68
C LYS A 238 -14.60 -15.92 8.82
N VAL A 239 -14.63 -15.26 10.00
CA VAL A 239 -15.58 -14.17 10.28
C VAL A 239 -15.42 -13.03 9.27
N ALA A 240 -14.17 -12.59 9.06
CA ALA A 240 -13.87 -11.53 8.08
C ALA A 240 -14.25 -11.94 6.65
N TYR A 241 -13.83 -13.13 6.22
CA TYR A 241 -14.11 -13.60 4.86
C TYR A 241 -15.60 -13.74 4.59
N SER A 242 -16.35 -14.37 5.51
CA SER A 242 -17.80 -14.55 5.36
C SER A 242 -18.53 -13.21 5.19
N ALA A 243 -18.17 -12.19 5.99
CA ALA A 243 -18.78 -10.88 5.88
C ALA A 243 -18.40 -10.17 4.58
N MET A 244 -17.10 -10.07 4.28
CA MET A 244 -16.60 -9.28 3.15
C MET A 244 -16.86 -9.92 1.78
N CYS A 245 -17.05 -11.25 1.71
CA CYS A 245 -17.28 -11.96 0.46
C CYS A 245 -18.77 -12.02 0.08
N PHE A 246 -19.67 -12.24 1.06
CA PHE A 246 -21.08 -12.58 0.78
C PHE A 246 -22.06 -11.43 1.03
N ASN A 247 -21.70 -10.36 1.74
CA ASN A 247 -22.58 -9.25 2.05
C ASN A 247 -22.32 -8.00 1.19
N SER A 248 -22.15 -8.18 -0.10
CA SER A 248 -21.87 -7.09 -1.06
C SER A 248 -23.08 -6.78 -1.96
N ASP A 249 -24.29 -6.89 -1.41
CA ASP A 249 -25.55 -6.46 -2.06
C ASP A 249 -25.95 -5.06 -1.58
#